data_04f68e1abb3a74e100738878f910f44a
#
_entry.id   04f68e1abb3a74e100738878f910f44a
#
_cell.length_a   1.000
_cell.length_b   1.000
_cell.length_c   1.000
_cell.angle_alpha   90.00
_cell.angle_beta   90.00
_cell.angle_gamma   90.00
#
_symmetry.space_group_name_H-M   'P 1'
#
loop_
_entity.id
_entity.type
_entity.pdbx_description
1 polymer ?
#
loop_
_entity_poly.entity_id
_entity_poly.type
_entity_poly.pdbx_seq_one_letter_code
_entity_poly.pdbx_strand_id
1 'polypeptide(L)' 'MSETSVARITEISAKSTQGFEDAIRVGIDRAQKTLRTVTSAWVKEQRVIVNNGNLGYQVNMEVTFILDE' A
#
# COMPACT_ATOMS: atom_id res chain seq x y z
N MET A 1 -14.91 -19.89 15.19
CA MET A 1 -14.25 -18.69 14.75
C MET A 1 -15.24 -17.77 14.05
N SER A 2 -15.16 -16.53 14.37
CA SER A 2 -16.08 -15.57 13.81
C SER A 2 -15.57 -15.07 12.47
N GLU A 3 -16.46 -14.92 11.52
CA GLU A 3 -16.13 -14.30 10.26
C GLU A 3 -16.55 -12.86 10.24
N THR A 4 -17.09 -12.40 11.34
CA THR A 4 -17.52 -11.02 11.47
C THR A 4 -16.38 -10.22 12.05
N SER A 5 -16.00 -9.19 11.35
CA SER A 5 -14.93 -8.33 11.83
C SER A 5 -15.16 -6.93 11.29
N VAL A 6 -14.51 -5.98 11.91
CA VAL A 6 -14.55 -4.61 11.46
C VAL A 6 -13.14 -4.21 11.08
N ALA A 7 -13.02 -3.67 9.90
CA ALA A 7 -11.73 -3.27 9.37
C ALA A 7 -11.77 -1.79 9.04
N ARG A 8 -10.61 -1.23 8.96
CA ARG A 8 -10.45 0.15 8.56
C ARG A 8 -9.59 0.19 7.32
N ILE A 9 -9.85 1.15 6.48
CA ILE A 9 -9.11 1.31 5.23
C ILE A 9 -8.45 2.67 5.25
N THR A 10 -7.17 2.69 4.94
CA THR A 10 -6.46 3.95 4.79
C THR A 10 -5.76 3.94 3.44
N GLU A 11 -5.69 5.10 2.83
CA GLU A 11 -5.07 5.21 1.53
C GLU A 11 -3.64 5.71 1.68
N ILE A 12 -2.72 5.04 0.99
CA ILE A 12 -1.33 5.44 1.00
C ILE A 12 -0.82 5.49 -0.43
N SER A 13 0.27 6.21 -0.61
CA SER A 13 0.95 6.32 -1.88
C SER A 13 2.40 5.93 -1.66
N ALA A 14 2.94 5.09 -2.52
CA ALA A 14 4.32 4.67 -2.43
C ALA A 14 4.98 4.81 -3.78
N LYS A 15 6.26 5.07 -3.76
CA LYS A 15 7.01 5.29 -4.98
C LYS A 15 8.34 4.55 -4.89
N SER A 16 8.80 4.05 -6.03
CA SER A 16 10.05 3.33 -6.11
C SER A 16 10.68 3.63 -7.46
N THR A 17 12.00 3.59 -7.51
CA THR A 17 12.70 3.66 -8.78
C THR A 17 12.95 2.29 -9.37
N GLN A 18 12.57 1.23 -8.65
CA GLN A 18 12.83 -0.14 -9.08
C GLN A 18 11.70 -0.73 -9.90
N GLY A 19 10.46 -0.40 -9.55
CA GLY A 19 9.32 -0.94 -10.25
C GLY A 19 8.08 -0.89 -9.39
N PHE A 20 6.94 -1.26 -9.99
CA PHE A 20 5.68 -1.24 -9.27
C PHE A 20 5.66 -2.24 -8.12
N GLU A 21 6.22 -3.40 -8.35
CA GLU A 21 6.22 -4.43 -7.31
C GLU A 21 6.99 -3.96 -6.09
N ASP A 22 8.12 -3.29 -6.32
CA ASP A 22 8.90 -2.75 -5.22
C ASP A 22 8.16 -1.63 -4.52
N ALA A 23 7.46 -0.79 -5.28
CA ALA A 23 6.67 0.27 -4.68
C ALA A 23 5.60 -0.30 -3.76
N ILE A 24 4.94 -1.37 -4.18
CA ILE A 24 3.93 -2.03 -3.36
C ILE A 24 4.56 -2.54 -2.08
N ARG A 25 5.70 -3.21 -2.18
CA ARG A 25 6.37 -3.77 -1.01
C ARG A 25 6.79 -2.68 -0.04
N VAL A 26 7.37 -1.61 -0.57
CA VAL A 26 7.80 -0.50 0.29
C VAL A 26 6.60 0.10 1.01
N GLY A 27 5.50 0.27 0.31
CA GLY A 27 4.30 0.83 0.92
C GLY A 27 3.74 -0.05 2.02
N ILE A 28 3.65 -1.36 1.75
CA ILE A 28 3.13 -2.30 2.73
C ILE A 28 4.04 -2.36 3.95
N ASP A 29 5.35 -2.44 3.72
CA ASP A 29 6.29 -2.51 4.83
C ASP A 29 6.17 -1.29 5.73
N ARG A 30 6.04 -0.12 5.13
CA ARG A 30 5.90 1.10 5.92
C ARG A 30 4.59 1.12 6.68
N ALA A 31 3.52 0.68 6.02
CA ALA A 31 2.20 0.67 6.66
C ALA A 31 2.20 -0.27 7.87
N GLN A 32 2.88 -1.39 7.78
CA GLN A 32 2.90 -2.38 8.86
C GLN A 32 3.67 -1.89 10.08
N LYS A 33 4.42 -0.82 9.95
CA LYS A 33 5.13 -0.26 11.10
C LYS A 33 4.21 0.53 12.02
N THR A 34 3.12 1.06 11.47
CA THR A 34 2.22 1.88 12.26
C THR A 34 0.82 1.30 12.37
N LEU A 35 0.44 0.42 11.45
CA LEU A 35 -0.88 -0.19 11.45
C LEU A 35 -0.75 -1.62 11.93
N ARG A 36 -1.71 -2.03 12.76
CA ARG A 36 -1.71 -3.39 13.27
C ARG A 36 -2.55 -4.24 12.35
N THR A 37 -2.12 -5.47 12.16
CA THR A 37 -2.89 -6.49 11.47
C THR A 37 -3.37 -6.02 10.09
N VAL A 38 -2.40 -5.65 9.26
CA VAL A 38 -2.71 -5.36 7.87
C VAL A 38 -3.05 -6.68 7.18
N THR A 39 -4.21 -6.73 6.54
CA THR A 39 -4.68 -7.96 5.91
C THR A 39 -4.67 -7.92 4.40
N SER A 40 -4.75 -6.76 3.81
CA SER A 40 -4.76 -6.67 2.35
C SER A 40 -4.50 -5.24 1.93
N ALA A 41 -4.19 -5.09 0.66
CA ALA A 41 -4.04 -3.80 0.05
C ALA A 41 -4.60 -3.89 -1.36
N TRP A 42 -5.37 -2.89 -1.72
CA TRP A 42 -5.98 -2.81 -3.04
C TRP A 42 -5.24 -1.72 -3.79
N VAL A 43 -4.54 -2.11 -4.87
CA VAL A 43 -3.86 -1.13 -5.71
C VAL A 43 -4.90 -0.44 -6.56
N LYS A 44 -5.12 0.83 -6.29
CA LYS A 44 -6.14 1.60 -6.97
C LYS A 44 -5.63 2.21 -8.26
N GLU A 45 -4.40 2.68 -8.23
CA GLU A 45 -3.82 3.37 -9.36
C GLU A 45 -2.33 3.11 -9.41
N GLN A 46 -1.81 3.10 -10.62
CA GLN A 46 -0.38 3.04 -10.85
C GLN A 46 -0.04 4.08 -11.88
N ARG A 47 1.13 4.68 -11.71
CA ARG A 47 1.60 5.60 -12.74
C ARG A 47 3.12 5.57 -12.79
N VAL A 48 3.63 5.87 -13.96
CA VAL A 48 5.06 6.03 -14.16
C VAL A 48 5.33 7.52 -14.20
N ILE A 49 6.30 7.94 -13.40
CA ILE A 49 6.74 9.31 -13.36
C ILE A 49 8.00 9.39 -14.20
N VAL A 50 8.02 10.27 -15.16
CA VAL A 50 9.16 10.44 -16.07
C VAL A 50 9.83 11.76 -15.75
N ASN A 51 11.13 11.69 -15.44
CA ASN A 51 11.86 12.87 -15.04
C ASN A 51 13.25 12.80 -15.67
N ASN A 52 13.43 13.52 -16.77
CA ASN A 52 14.72 13.59 -17.47
C ASN A 52 15.24 12.19 -17.82
N GLY A 53 14.35 11.34 -18.32
CA GLY A 53 14.73 10.00 -18.72
C GLY A 53 14.79 8.99 -17.58
N ASN A 54 14.63 9.43 -16.35
CA ASN A 54 14.55 8.54 -15.21
C ASN A 54 13.10 8.21 -14.93
N LEU A 55 12.84 6.97 -14.55
CA LEU A 55 11.50 6.51 -14.29
C LEU A 55 11.28 6.31 -12.81
N GLY A 56 10.13 6.76 -12.33
CA GLY A 56 9.65 6.45 -11.00
C GLY A 56 8.34 5.70 -11.13
N TYR A 57 8.09 4.80 -10.21
CA TYR A 57 6.90 3.95 -10.24
C TYR A 57 6.11 4.23 -8.97
N GLN A 58 4.89 4.75 -9.15
CA GLN A 58 4.07 5.15 -8.02
C GLN A 58 2.81 4.30 -7.99
N VAL A 59 2.44 3.84 -6.80
CA VAL A 59 1.18 3.12 -6.61
C VAL A 59 0.39 3.82 -5.51
N ASN A 60 -0.91 3.91 -5.72
CA ASN A 60 -1.83 4.37 -4.69
C ASN A 60 -2.65 3.18 -4.26
N MET A 61 -2.66 2.92 -2.96
CA MET A 61 -3.27 1.71 -2.44
C MET A 61 -4.20 2.04 -1.29
N GLU A 62 -5.25 1.23 -1.20
CA GLU A 62 -6.10 1.24 -0.01
C GLU A 62 -5.70 0.04 0.83
N VAL A 63 -5.16 0.32 2.00
CA VAL A 63 -4.67 -0.72 2.90
C VAL A 63 -5.75 -1.00 3.94
N THR A 64 -6.09 -2.27 4.08
CA THR A 64 -7.11 -2.72 5.01
C THR A 64 -6.43 -3.31 6.24
N PHE A 65 -6.86 -2.89 7.41
CA PHE A 65 -6.35 -3.46 8.63
C PHE A 65 -7.50 -3.66 9.61
N ILE A 66 -7.36 -4.70 10.43
CA ILE A 66 -8.40 -5.10 11.35
C ILE A 66 -8.33 -4.24 12.61
N LEU A 67 -9.50 -3.81 13.06
CA LEU A 67 -9.56 -3.05 14.31
C LEU A 67 -9.58 -4.03 15.47
N ASP A 68 -8.73 -3.77 16.44
CA ASP A 68 -8.68 -4.56 17.65
C ASP A 68 -9.63 -3.99 18.66
N GLU A 69 -10.20 -4.87 19.43
CA GLU A 69 -11.12 -4.51 20.50
C GLU A 69 -10.39 -3.95 21.69
#